data_9c6b11e51155b21391e151c251968b58
#
_entry.id   9c6b11e51155b21391e151c251968b58
#
_cell.length_a   1.000
_cell.length_b   1.000
_cell.length_c   1.000
_cell.angle_alpha   90.00
_cell.angle_beta   90.00
_cell.angle_gamma   90.00
#
_symmetry.space_group_name_H-M   'P 1'
#
loop_
_entity.id
_entity.type
_entity.pdbx_description
1 polymer ?
#
loop_
_entity_poly.entity_id
_entity_poly.type
_entity_poly.pdbx_seq_one_letter_code
_entity_poly.pdbx_strand_id
1 'polypeptide(L)' 'MPPVDLIVQTPRGSSIQKTEEGQFLVCDAENQCHLTRSLYLAEEKLKGMEHGYVFPYATSYRKSFT' A
#
# COMPACT_ATOMS: atom_id res chain seq x y z
N MET A 1 18.54 1.23 10.37
CA MET A 1 17.31 0.83 9.68
C MET A 1 17.30 1.40 8.30
N PRO A 2 17.18 0.56 7.31
CA PRO A 2 17.06 1.09 5.98
C PRO A 2 15.76 1.87 5.85
N PRO A 3 15.81 3.00 5.18
CA PRO A 3 14.61 3.76 4.99
C PRO A 3 13.69 3.04 4.02
N VAL A 4 12.46 2.90 4.41
CA VAL A 4 11.43 2.46 3.49
C VAL A 4 10.40 3.59 3.44
N ASP A 5 9.88 3.82 2.26
CA ASP A 5 8.91 4.89 2.09
C ASP A 5 7.54 4.35 2.47
N LEU A 6 7.02 4.84 3.58
CA LEU A 6 5.67 4.49 3.97
C LEU A 6 4.70 5.27 3.09
N ILE A 7 3.92 4.56 2.32
CA ILE A 7 3.00 5.19 1.38
C ILE A 7 1.63 5.37 2.04
N VAL A 8 1.16 4.34 2.70
CA VAL A 8 -0.17 4.33 3.30
C VAL A 8 -0.10 3.61 4.62
N GLN A 9 -0.80 4.14 5.60
CA GLN A 9 -1.01 3.44 6.86
C GLN A 9 -2.45 3.68 7.28
N THR A 10 -3.18 2.60 7.48
CA THR A 10 -4.58 2.71 7.84
C THR A 10 -4.75 2.76 9.35
N PRO A 11 -5.87 3.30 9.84
CA PRO A 11 -6.12 3.29 11.28
C PRO A 11 -6.20 1.90 11.89
N ARG A 12 -6.43 0.89 11.06
CA ARG A 12 -6.50 -0.49 11.55
C ARG A 12 -5.13 -1.13 11.70
N GLY A 13 -4.10 -0.50 11.15
CA GLY A 13 -2.74 -1.02 11.26
C GLY A 13 -2.18 -1.64 10.01
N SER A 14 -2.95 -1.64 8.93
CA SER A 14 -2.43 -2.10 7.64
C SER A 14 -1.58 -1.02 7.01
N SER A 15 -0.66 -1.41 6.15
CA SER A 15 0.23 -0.42 5.54
C SER A 15 0.75 -0.88 4.19
N ILE A 16 1.18 0.08 3.39
CA ILE A 16 1.90 -0.17 2.15
C ILE A 16 3.20 0.62 2.22
N GLN A 17 4.30 -0.06 1.98
CA GLN A 17 5.62 0.55 2.02
C GLN A 17 6.35 0.25 0.72
N LYS A 18 7.12 1.21 0.24
CA LYS A 18 7.94 1.00 -0.95
C LYS A 18 9.33 0.55 -0.49
N THR A 19 9.80 -0.56 -1.06
CA THR A 19 11.11 -1.09 -0.71
C THR A 19 12.19 -0.39 -1.51
N GLU A 20 13.45 -0.61 -1.13
CA GLU A 20 14.57 -0.02 -1.84
C GLU A 20 14.67 -0.56 -3.26
N GLU A 21 14.13 -1.74 -3.49
CA GLU A 21 14.18 -2.36 -4.81
C GLU A 21 13.04 -1.94 -5.72
N GLY A 22 12.21 -1.02 -5.24
CA GLY A 22 11.11 -0.55 -6.06
C GLY A 22 9.87 -1.41 -6.00
N GLN A 23 9.82 -2.34 -5.07
CA GLN A 23 8.64 -3.16 -4.87
C GLN A 23 7.78 -2.56 -3.76
N PHE A 24 6.60 -3.14 -3.55
CA PHE A 24 5.67 -2.60 -2.56
C PHE A 24 5.27 -3.70 -1.59
N LEU A 25 5.51 -3.45 -0.33
CA LEU A 25 5.21 -4.39 0.74
C LEU A 25 3.90 -4.00 1.40
N VAL A 26 2.95 -4.92 1.38
CA VAL A 26 1.64 -4.70 1.99
C VAL A 26 1.56 -5.53 3.25
N CYS A 27 1.35 -4.86 4.37
CA CYS A 27 1.25 -5.56 5.66
C CYS A 27 -0.11 -5.30 6.28
N ASP A 28 -0.68 -6.34 6.89
CA ASP A 28 -1.96 -6.18 7.57
C ASP A 28 -1.76 -5.87 9.05
N ALA A 29 -2.86 -5.77 9.77
CA ALA A 29 -2.82 -5.40 11.19
C ALA A 29 -2.14 -6.47 12.04
N GLU A 30 -2.01 -7.68 11.52
CA GLU A 30 -1.38 -8.78 12.24
C GLU A 30 0.06 -9.01 11.83
N ASN A 31 0.64 -8.03 11.12
CA ASN A 31 2.02 -8.09 10.64
C ASN A 31 2.26 -9.16 9.60
N GLN A 32 1.22 -9.56 8.91
CA GLN A 32 1.36 -10.47 7.77
C GLN A 32 1.59 -9.62 6.54
N CYS A 33 2.74 -9.81 5.92
CA CYS A 33 3.14 -8.94 4.82
C CYS A 33 3.23 -9.70 3.51
N HIS A 34 2.95 -8.98 2.42
CA HIS A 34 3.00 -9.54 1.08
C HIS A 34 3.73 -8.57 0.18
N LEU A 35 4.61 -9.09 -0.65
CA LEU A 35 5.38 -8.27 -1.56
C LEU A 35 4.70 -8.23 -2.91
N THR A 36 4.53 -7.03 -3.46
CA THR A 36 3.91 -6.85 -4.77
C THR A 36 4.85 -6.07 -5.67
N ARG A 37 4.60 -6.14 -6.97
CA ARG A 37 5.46 -5.50 -7.96
C ARG A 37 5.07 -4.06 -8.25
N SER A 38 3.85 -3.67 -7.95
CA SER A 38 3.39 -2.35 -8.30
C SER A 38 2.47 -1.82 -7.22
N LEU A 39 2.33 -0.50 -7.20
CA LEU A 39 1.44 0.13 -6.24
C LEU A 39 -0.01 -0.28 -6.48
N TYR A 40 -0.38 -0.45 -7.74
CA TYR A 40 -1.73 -0.88 -8.06
C TYR A 40 -2.05 -2.22 -7.41
N LEU A 41 -1.12 -3.18 -7.53
CA LEU A 41 -1.32 -4.49 -6.92
C LEU A 41 -1.35 -4.40 -5.40
N ALA A 42 -0.52 -3.53 -4.84
CA ALA A 42 -0.51 -3.32 -3.40
C ALA A 42 -1.84 -2.76 -2.92
N GLU A 43 -2.38 -1.80 -3.66
CA GLU A 43 -3.68 -1.23 -3.31
C GLU A 43 -4.78 -2.27 -3.37
N GLU A 44 -4.76 -3.11 -4.39
CA GLU A 44 -5.77 -4.15 -4.52
C GLU A 44 -5.68 -5.14 -3.37
N LYS A 45 -4.47 -5.45 -2.97
CA LYS A 45 -4.27 -6.34 -1.84
C LYS A 45 -4.82 -5.74 -0.56
N LEU A 46 -4.53 -4.47 -0.34
CA LEU A 46 -4.99 -3.78 0.86
C LEU A 46 -6.52 -3.68 0.87
N LYS A 47 -7.13 -3.44 -0.28
CA LYS A 47 -8.59 -3.38 -0.36
C LYS A 47 -9.23 -4.69 0.03
N GLY A 48 -8.58 -5.80 -0.28
CA GLY A 48 -9.06 -7.09 0.15
C GLY A 48 -9.00 -7.29 1.64
N MET A 49 -8.07 -6.62 2.29
CA MET A 49 -7.93 -6.68 3.73
C MET A 49 -8.85 -5.70 4.44
N GLU A 50 -9.03 -4.52 3.86
CA GLU A 50 -9.79 -3.45 4.48
C GLU A 50 -10.83 -2.91 3.52
N HIS A 51 -11.98 -3.49 3.57
CA HIS A 51 -13.08 -3.08 2.70
C HIS A 51 -13.47 -1.64 3.01
N GLY A 52 -13.62 -0.86 1.96
CA GLY A 52 -14.07 0.50 2.12
C GLY A 52 -13.00 1.52 2.42
N TYR A 53 -11.74 1.08 2.53
CA TYR A 53 -10.67 2.04 2.76
C TYR A 53 -10.45 2.90 1.53
N VAL A 54 -10.33 4.20 1.74
CA VAL A 54 -10.09 5.16 0.67
C VAL A 54 -8.68 5.69 0.78
N PHE A 55 -7.90 5.50 -0.28
CA PHE A 55 -6.51 5.96 -0.28
C PHE A 55 -6.47 7.46 -0.43
N PRO A 56 -5.71 8.16 0.42
CA PRO A 56 -5.68 9.62 0.38
C PRO A 56 -5.11 10.20 -0.92
N TYR A 57 -4.29 9.43 -1.60
CA TYR A 57 -3.67 9.88 -2.85
C TYR A 57 -4.37 9.33 -4.09
N ALA A 58 -5.36 8.49 -3.92
CA ALA A 58 -5.92 7.72 -5.03
C ALA A 58 -6.42 8.58 -6.17
N THR A 59 -7.11 9.67 -5.85
CA THR A 59 -7.68 10.52 -6.88
C THR A 59 -6.59 11.14 -7.76
N SER A 60 -5.60 11.73 -7.14
CA SER A 60 -4.51 12.36 -7.88
C SER A 60 -3.73 11.33 -8.67
N TYR A 61 -3.48 10.20 -8.06
CA TYR A 61 -2.69 9.16 -8.69
C TYR A 61 -3.39 8.62 -9.93
N ARG A 62 -4.68 8.38 -9.82
CA ARG A 62 -5.42 7.79 -10.92
C ARG A 62 -5.66 8.77 -12.06
N LYS A 63 -5.67 10.04 -11.77
CA LYS A 63 -5.80 11.04 -12.81
C LYS A 63 -4.69 10.98 -13.83
N SER A 64 -3.52 10.55 -13.42
CA SER A 64 -2.40 10.49 -14.34
C SER A 64 -2.54 9.38 -15.36
N PHE A 65 -3.52 8.52 -15.21
CA PHE A 65 -3.76 7.43 -16.14
C PHE A 65 -4.95 7.65 -17.07
N THR A 66 -5.66 8.74 -16.87
CA THR A 66 -6.83 9.01 -17.71
C THR A 66 -6.64 10.20 -18.61
#